data_ec852bb1d45de5e4733d840d98d06155
#
_entry.id   ec852bb1d45de5e4733d840d98d06155
#
_cell.length_a   1.000
_cell.length_b   1.000
_cell.length_c   1.000
_cell.angle_alpha   90.00
_cell.angle_beta   90.00
_cell.angle_gamma   90.00
#
_symmetry.space_group_name_H-M   'P 1'
#
loop_
_entity.id
_entity.type
_entity.pdbx_description
1 polymer ?
#
loop_
_entity_poly.entity_id
_entity_poly.type
_entity_poly.pdbx_seq_one_letter_code
_entity_poly.pdbx_strand_id
1 'polypeptide(L)'
;MAIPRLRPQQALLEQSRTVLKWLQSLAPEGFERATVLPGWSVRHLAGHLVLVHNGLAQSLSQATREPALPIHEFVRRYRRDVEMITAATLEASAGLTGPEVVARLESAIDDLAIRLEAGVPMSQMISTRRGPTTIEDYIATRTVELVVHTDDLNRSLPEVAPAQLRRSALALCTRTLTNILAGQHPGRSVEVRVPPYAAVQCAIGDPGPTHTRGTPPNVVETDPLTFLRLATGRVDWADVVAAGTVRASGLRANLSPVLPVLS
;
A
#
# COMPACT_ATOMS: atom_id res chain seq x y z
N MET A 1 24.71 7.36 -11.05
CA MET A 1 24.06 8.21 -10.03
C MET A 1 23.50 7.31 -8.94
N ALA A 2 23.92 7.50 -7.69
CA ALA A 2 23.36 6.77 -6.55
C ALA A 2 21.87 7.13 -6.40
N ILE A 3 21.01 6.11 -6.31
CA ILE A 3 19.58 6.33 -6.01
C ILE A 3 19.52 6.93 -4.61
N PRO A 4 18.92 8.13 -4.42
CA PRO A 4 18.78 8.73 -3.10
C PRO A 4 18.14 7.74 -2.14
N ARG A 5 18.70 7.61 -0.95
CA ARG A 5 18.14 6.71 0.08
C ARG A 5 16.70 7.14 0.34
N LEU A 6 15.77 6.29 0.01
CA LEU A 6 14.34 6.54 0.22
C LEU A 6 14.11 6.78 1.72
N ARG A 7 13.48 7.90 2.07
CA ARG A 7 13.06 8.17 3.45
C ARG A 7 11.56 7.85 3.55
N PRO A 8 11.17 6.74 4.19
CA PRO A 8 9.78 6.29 4.21
C PRO A 8 8.78 7.35 4.67
N GLN A 9 9.14 8.09 5.73
CA GLN A 9 8.29 9.16 6.27
C GLN A 9 8.08 10.32 5.28
N GLN A 10 9.10 10.67 4.49
CA GLN A 10 8.96 11.70 3.46
C GLN A 10 8.06 11.23 2.32
N ALA A 11 8.23 9.96 1.88
CA ALA A 11 7.40 9.37 0.84
C ALA A 11 5.92 9.34 1.25
N LEU A 12 5.62 8.95 2.49
CA LEU A 12 4.27 8.99 3.05
C LEU A 12 3.70 10.41 3.03
N LEU A 13 4.40 11.38 3.63
CA LEU A 13 3.90 12.76 3.77
C LEU A 13 3.74 13.46 2.42
N GLU A 14 4.65 13.24 1.46
CA GLU A 14 4.51 13.78 0.10
C GLU A 14 3.24 13.25 -0.60
N GLN A 15 2.95 11.96 -0.47
CA GLN A 15 1.74 11.36 -1.04
C GLN A 15 0.49 11.85 -0.30
N SER A 16 0.54 11.95 1.03
CA SER A 16 -0.58 12.46 1.85
C SER A 16 -0.97 13.87 1.44
N ARG A 17 0.00 14.77 1.31
CA ARG A 17 -0.25 16.16 0.85
C ARG A 17 -0.76 16.21 -0.59
N THR A 18 -0.33 15.27 -1.44
CA THR A 18 -0.80 15.21 -2.83
C THR A 18 -2.26 14.80 -2.91
N VAL A 19 -2.68 13.77 -2.18
CA VAL A 19 -4.09 13.34 -2.18
C VAL A 19 -4.98 14.34 -1.45
N LEU A 20 -4.49 14.95 -0.38
CA LEU A 20 -5.19 16.04 0.32
C LEU A 20 -5.52 17.20 -0.64
N LYS A 21 -4.51 17.72 -1.35
CA LYS A 21 -4.70 18.79 -2.32
C LYS A 21 -5.71 18.42 -3.41
N TRP A 22 -5.67 17.17 -3.87
CA TRP A 22 -6.62 16.68 -4.84
C TRP A 22 -8.05 16.64 -4.28
N LEU A 23 -8.23 16.11 -3.06
CA LEU A 23 -9.54 16.12 -2.38
C LEU A 23 -10.07 17.55 -2.16
N GLN A 24 -9.21 18.51 -1.80
CA GLN A 24 -9.56 19.92 -1.66
C GLN A 24 -10.04 20.56 -2.97
N SER A 25 -9.68 20.00 -4.12
CA SER A 25 -10.08 20.50 -5.43
C SER A 25 -11.43 19.95 -5.93
N LEU A 26 -12.00 18.97 -5.22
CA LEU A 26 -13.27 18.36 -5.62
C LEU A 26 -14.46 19.27 -5.28
N ALA A 27 -15.44 19.29 -6.19
CA ALA A 27 -16.75 19.86 -5.89
C ALA A 27 -17.47 19.02 -4.81
N PRO A 28 -18.35 19.63 -3.99
CA PRO A 28 -19.05 18.94 -2.90
C PRO A 28 -19.76 17.66 -3.33
N GLU A 29 -20.35 17.64 -4.52
CA GLU A 29 -21.07 16.49 -5.07
C GLU A 29 -20.15 15.30 -5.36
N GLY A 30 -18.86 15.56 -5.62
CA GLY A 30 -17.84 14.55 -5.84
C GLY A 30 -17.63 13.63 -4.65
N PHE A 31 -17.86 14.14 -3.43
CA PHE A 31 -17.68 13.37 -2.21
C PHE A 31 -18.77 12.30 -1.98
N GLU A 32 -19.94 12.48 -2.56
CA GLU A 32 -21.06 11.53 -2.43
C GLU A 32 -21.01 10.45 -3.54
N ARG A 33 -20.11 10.59 -4.52
CA ARG A 33 -19.91 9.58 -5.57
C ARG A 33 -19.44 8.25 -4.98
N ALA A 34 -20.03 7.16 -5.47
CA ALA A 34 -19.59 5.82 -5.13
C ALA A 34 -18.13 5.60 -5.59
N THR A 35 -17.36 4.90 -4.79
CA THR A 35 -16.01 4.47 -5.16
C THR A 35 -16.02 3.09 -5.81
N VAL A 36 -14.87 2.67 -6.35
CA VAL A 36 -14.64 1.29 -6.80
C VAL A 36 -14.67 0.28 -5.64
N LEU A 37 -14.73 0.75 -4.38
CA LEU A 37 -14.88 -0.09 -3.21
C LEU A 37 -16.38 -0.21 -2.86
N PRO A 38 -16.97 -1.42 -2.86
CA PRO A 38 -18.40 -1.59 -2.60
C PRO A 38 -18.84 -0.98 -1.27
N GLY A 39 -19.90 -0.17 -1.31
CA GLY A 39 -20.47 0.47 -0.13
C GLY A 39 -19.76 1.74 0.37
N TRP A 40 -18.67 2.16 -0.28
CA TRP A 40 -17.93 3.35 0.09
C TRP A 40 -18.10 4.48 -0.93
N SER A 41 -18.39 5.68 -0.44
CA SER A 41 -18.28 6.92 -1.22
C SER A 41 -16.86 7.48 -1.12
N VAL A 42 -16.56 8.49 -1.94
CA VAL A 42 -15.31 9.28 -1.84
C VAL A 42 -15.12 9.87 -0.45
N ARG A 43 -16.20 10.35 0.18
CA ARG A 43 -16.20 10.86 1.55
C ARG A 43 -15.82 9.79 2.57
N HIS A 44 -16.35 8.58 2.44
CA HIS A 44 -15.95 7.45 3.30
C HIS A 44 -14.48 7.11 3.13
N LEU A 45 -13.98 7.07 1.89
CA LEU A 45 -12.57 6.76 1.63
C LEU A 45 -11.63 7.85 2.16
N ALA A 46 -12.01 9.14 2.07
CA ALA A 46 -11.28 10.23 2.73
C ALA A 46 -11.28 10.07 4.27
N GLY A 47 -12.42 9.68 4.87
CA GLY A 47 -12.52 9.36 6.29
C GLY A 47 -11.63 8.18 6.72
N HIS A 48 -11.51 7.15 5.86
CA HIS A 48 -10.57 6.06 6.08
C HIS A 48 -9.12 6.56 6.12
N LEU A 49 -8.74 7.48 5.24
CA LEU A 49 -7.40 8.07 5.26
C LEU A 49 -7.13 8.86 6.55
N VAL A 50 -8.15 9.50 7.15
CA VAL A 50 -8.02 10.10 8.50
C VAL A 50 -7.63 9.05 9.53
N LEU A 51 -8.33 7.91 9.54
CA LEU A 51 -8.03 6.80 10.48
C LEU A 51 -6.63 6.22 10.28
N VAL A 52 -6.18 6.10 9.03
CA VAL A 52 -4.83 5.62 8.68
C VAL A 52 -3.75 6.52 9.29
N HIS A 53 -3.89 7.85 9.17
CA HIS A 53 -2.93 8.82 9.70
C HIS A 53 -2.98 8.88 11.23
N ASN A 54 -4.17 8.96 11.82
CA ASN A 54 -4.34 8.97 13.29
C ASN A 54 -3.81 7.69 13.94
N GLY A 55 -4.08 6.52 13.33
CA GLY A 55 -3.59 5.24 13.82
C GLY A 55 -2.06 5.15 13.82
N LEU A 56 -1.40 5.69 12.78
CA LEU A 56 0.05 5.80 12.76
C LEU A 56 0.56 6.76 13.82
N ALA A 57 0.00 7.97 13.90
CA ALA A 57 0.40 8.99 14.87
C ALA A 57 0.28 8.48 16.32
N GLN A 58 -0.80 7.77 16.63
CA GLN A 58 -1.00 7.15 17.95
C GLN A 58 0.04 6.07 18.23
N SER A 59 0.34 5.21 17.25
CA SER A 59 1.28 4.10 17.43
C SER A 59 2.73 4.56 17.64
N LEU A 60 3.12 5.75 17.15
CA LEU A 60 4.47 6.30 17.36
C LEU A 60 4.81 6.50 18.84
N SER A 61 3.82 6.68 19.72
CA SER A 61 4.00 6.81 21.17
C SER A 61 3.97 5.47 21.93
N GLN A 62 3.74 4.35 21.24
CA GLN A 62 3.57 3.03 21.83
C GLN A 62 4.85 2.17 21.71
N ALA A 63 5.98 2.68 22.21
CA ALA A 63 7.23 1.94 22.19
C ALA A 63 7.12 0.60 22.92
N THR A 64 7.73 -0.46 22.37
CA THR A 64 7.74 -1.81 22.97
C THR A 64 9.14 -2.41 22.85
N ARG A 65 9.40 -3.44 23.70
CA ARG A 65 10.60 -4.28 23.61
C ARG A 65 10.31 -5.64 22.97
N GLU A 66 9.03 -5.90 22.63
CA GLU A 66 8.67 -7.13 21.94
C GLU A 66 9.30 -7.15 20.54
N PRO A 67 9.83 -8.30 20.08
CA PRO A 67 10.40 -8.43 18.76
C PRO A 67 9.35 -8.09 17.69
N ALA A 68 9.75 -7.29 16.70
CA ALA A 68 8.89 -6.96 15.58
C ALA A 68 8.54 -8.22 14.78
N LEU A 69 7.28 -8.34 14.39
CA LEU A 69 6.86 -9.35 13.42
C LEU A 69 7.47 -9.05 12.05
N PRO A 70 7.91 -10.07 11.29
CA PRO A 70 8.21 -9.89 9.89
C PRO A 70 7.02 -9.27 9.15
N ILE A 71 7.28 -8.32 8.25
CA ILE A 71 6.21 -7.55 7.59
C ILE A 71 5.18 -8.45 6.87
N HIS A 72 5.63 -9.57 6.28
CA HIS A 72 4.75 -10.52 5.60
C HIS A 72 3.82 -11.30 6.55
N GLU A 73 4.19 -11.46 7.83
CA GLU A 73 3.32 -12.02 8.87
C GLU A 73 2.39 -10.95 9.45
N PHE A 74 2.92 -9.74 9.65
CA PHE A 74 2.16 -8.61 10.17
C PHE A 74 0.94 -8.31 9.29
N VAL A 75 1.12 -8.25 7.97
CA VAL A 75 0.03 -7.93 7.04
C VAL A 75 -1.05 -9.01 6.95
N ARG A 76 -0.74 -10.27 7.22
CA ARG A 76 -1.75 -11.35 7.25
C ARG A 76 -2.82 -11.13 8.32
N ARG A 77 -2.54 -10.32 9.33
CA ARG A 77 -3.49 -10.01 10.41
C ARG A 77 -4.57 -9.01 10.00
N TYR A 78 -4.42 -8.33 8.85
CA TYR A 78 -5.41 -7.38 8.34
C TYR A 78 -6.77 -8.03 8.05
N ARG A 79 -6.78 -9.27 7.55
CA ARG A 79 -8.02 -10.00 7.22
C ARG A 79 -9.02 -10.08 8.39
N ARG A 80 -8.52 -10.10 9.62
CA ARG A 80 -9.36 -10.21 10.83
C ARG A 80 -10.09 -8.90 11.17
N ASP A 81 -9.66 -7.80 10.58
CA ASP A 81 -10.09 -6.46 10.97
C ASP A 81 -11.02 -5.80 9.93
N VAL A 82 -11.35 -6.46 8.82
CA VAL A 82 -12.07 -5.85 7.68
C VAL A 82 -13.40 -5.25 8.10
N GLU A 83 -14.25 -6.01 8.80
CA GLU A 83 -15.57 -5.53 9.25
C GLU A 83 -15.44 -4.32 10.17
N MET A 84 -14.50 -4.39 11.10
CA MET A 84 -14.27 -3.31 12.05
C MET A 84 -13.69 -2.06 11.38
N ILE A 85 -12.77 -2.22 10.41
CA ILE A 85 -12.23 -1.10 9.62
C ILE A 85 -13.37 -0.44 8.85
N THR A 86 -14.26 -1.23 8.27
CA THR A 86 -15.44 -0.72 7.55
C THR A 86 -16.35 0.07 8.49
N ALA A 87 -16.72 -0.50 9.65
CA ALA A 87 -17.56 0.18 10.63
C ALA A 87 -16.92 1.50 11.12
N ALA A 88 -15.64 1.46 11.50
CA ALA A 88 -14.90 2.64 11.94
C ALA A 88 -14.81 3.72 10.85
N THR A 89 -14.66 3.31 9.58
CA THR A 89 -14.61 4.24 8.44
C THR A 89 -15.94 4.95 8.24
N LEU A 90 -17.05 4.22 8.30
CA LEU A 90 -18.40 4.81 8.18
C LEU A 90 -18.67 5.76 9.35
N GLU A 91 -18.30 5.38 10.57
CA GLU A 91 -18.43 6.21 11.76
C GLU A 91 -17.59 7.50 11.68
N ALA A 92 -16.33 7.40 11.24
CA ALA A 92 -15.41 8.55 11.15
C ALA A 92 -15.88 9.63 10.18
N SER A 93 -16.73 9.28 9.23
CA SER A 93 -17.32 10.20 8.23
C SER A 93 -18.81 10.48 8.45
N ALA A 94 -19.44 9.86 9.48
CA ALA A 94 -20.87 10.02 9.74
C ALA A 94 -21.22 11.47 10.10
N GLY A 95 -22.26 11.98 9.45
CA GLY A 95 -22.76 13.36 9.68
C GLY A 95 -21.83 14.48 9.22
N LEU A 96 -20.71 14.15 8.56
CA LEU A 96 -19.76 15.14 8.04
C LEU A 96 -19.98 15.38 6.54
N THR A 97 -19.79 16.62 6.13
CA THR A 97 -19.65 16.98 4.72
C THR A 97 -18.26 16.60 4.18
N GLY A 98 -18.09 16.54 2.86
CA GLY A 98 -16.80 16.31 2.24
C GLY A 98 -15.71 17.28 2.72
N PRO A 99 -15.92 18.61 2.68
CA PRO A 99 -14.97 19.59 3.20
C PRO A 99 -14.58 19.38 4.67
N GLU A 100 -15.52 18.98 5.54
CA GLU A 100 -15.23 18.71 6.95
C GLU A 100 -14.34 17.46 7.13
N VAL A 101 -14.56 16.40 6.34
CA VAL A 101 -13.67 15.23 6.35
C VAL A 101 -12.28 15.59 5.84
N VAL A 102 -12.19 16.43 4.80
CA VAL A 102 -10.90 16.92 4.27
C VAL A 102 -10.14 17.75 5.30
N ALA A 103 -10.82 18.64 6.03
CA ALA A 103 -10.20 19.41 7.11
C ALA A 103 -9.67 18.49 8.24
N ARG A 104 -10.40 17.42 8.58
CA ARG A 104 -9.89 16.40 9.53
C ARG A 104 -8.67 15.67 8.99
N LEU A 105 -8.65 15.35 7.70
CA LEU A 105 -7.49 14.71 7.06
C LEU A 105 -6.27 15.63 7.09
N GLU A 106 -6.44 16.91 6.80
CA GLU A 106 -5.38 17.92 6.89
C GLU A 106 -4.78 17.96 8.29
N SER A 107 -5.61 18.10 9.31
CA SER A 107 -5.18 18.07 10.71
C SER A 107 -4.45 16.79 11.09
N ALA A 108 -4.92 15.63 10.63
CA ALA A 108 -4.28 14.34 10.90
C ALA A 108 -2.90 14.21 10.22
N ILE A 109 -2.74 14.75 9.02
CA ILE A 109 -1.47 14.79 8.29
C ILE A 109 -0.47 15.70 9.01
N ASP A 110 -0.93 16.87 9.47
CA ASP A 110 -0.06 17.85 10.15
C ASP A 110 0.39 17.34 11.52
N ASP A 111 -0.51 16.73 12.33
CA ASP A 111 -0.13 16.10 13.60
C ASP A 111 0.90 14.99 13.37
N LEU A 112 0.68 14.14 12.38
CA LEU A 112 1.61 13.08 12.03
C LEU A 112 2.97 13.64 11.58
N ALA A 113 2.98 14.71 10.78
CA ALA A 113 4.23 15.34 10.32
C ALA A 113 5.05 15.86 11.49
N ILE A 114 4.43 16.58 12.44
CA ILE A 114 5.06 17.07 13.65
C ILE A 114 5.70 15.92 14.45
N ARG A 115 4.98 14.81 14.64
CA ARG A 115 5.50 13.64 15.38
C ARG A 115 6.67 12.97 14.68
N LEU A 116 6.64 12.87 13.36
CA LEU A 116 7.73 12.27 12.57
C LEU A 116 8.97 13.17 12.52
N GLU A 117 8.79 14.50 12.55
CA GLU A 117 9.89 15.49 12.62
C GLU A 117 10.58 15.52 13.98
N ALA A 118 9.94 15.06 15.05
CA ALA A 118 10.53 14.93 16.38
C ALA A 118 11.71 13.93 16.45
N GLY A 119 12.04 13.26 15.33
CA GLY A 119 13.28 12.47 15.20
C GLY A 119 13.19 11.07 15.78
N VAL A 120 12.03 10.43 15.71
CA VAL A 120 11.84 9.05 16.18
C VAL A 120 12.67 8.08 15.31
N PRO A 121 13.49 7.19 15.92
CA PRO A 121 14.27 6.20 15.15
C PRO A 121 13.38 5.26 14.35
N MET A 122 13.62 5.13 13.05
CA MET A 122 12.81 4.25 12.18
C MET A 122 12.88 2.78 12.58
N SER A 123 13.98 2.34 13.19
CA SER A 123 14.16 0.99 13.73
C SER A 123 13.50 0.74 15.08
N GLN A 124 12.91 1.78 15.71
CA GLN A 124 12.21 1.63 16.98
C GLN A 124 11.01 0.69 16.80
N MET A 125 10.88 -0.24 17.73
CA MET A 125 9.72 -1.15 17.81
C MET A 125 8.56 -0.45 18.52
N ILE A 126 7.38 -0.59 17.93
CA ILE A 126 6.13 -0.06 18.44
C ILE A 126 5.09 -1.18 18.54
N SER A 127 4.23 -1.07 19.54
CA SER A 127 3.04 -1.91 19.66
C SER A 127 1.93 -1.32 18.80
N THR A 128 1.30 -2.16 18.01
CA THR A 128 0.10 -1.81 17.27
C THR A 128 -1.01 -2.79 17.60
N ARG A 129 -2.24 -2.49 17.21
CA ARG A 129 -3.36 -3.41 17.35
C ARG A 129 -3.09 -4.78 16.73
N ARG A 130 -2.24 -4.85 15.70
CA ARG A 130 -1.90 -6.09 14.97
C ARG A 130 -0.64 -6.78 15.49
N GLY A 131 -0.02 -6.21 16.51
CA GLY A 131 1.19 -6.72 17.13
C GLY A 131 2.38 -5.78 16.97
N PRO A 132 3.56 -6.19 17.46
CA PRO A 132 4.77 -5.40 17.39
C PRO A 132 5.31 -5.31 15.96
N THR A 133 5.79 -4.12 15.59
CA THR A 133 6.42 -3.84 14.29
C THR A 133 7.45 -2.74 14.44
N THR A 134 8.31 -2.50 13.46
CA THR A 134 9.15 -1.31 13.42
C THR A 134 8.36 -0.10 12.91
N ILE A 135 8.77 1.11 13.28
CA ILE A 135 8.19 2.33 12.71
C ILE A 135 8.36 2.34 11.19
N GLU A 136 9.51 1.91 10.67
CA GLU A 136 9.79 1.84 9.24
C GLU A 136 8.78 0.94 8.51
N ASP A 137 8.58 -0.30 8.98
CA ASP A 137 7.63 -1.23 8.38
C ASP A 137 6.19 -0.74 8.52
N TYR A 138 5.84 -0.11 9.64
CA TYR A 138 4.49 0.42 9.82
C TYR A 138 4.22 1.58 8.87
N ILE A 139 5.16 2.53 8.71
CA ILE A 139 5.07 3.60 7.70
C ILE A 139 4.96 2.99 6.29
N ALA A 140 5.73 1.95 5.98
CA ALA A 140 5.68 1.29 4.69
C ALA A 140 4.28 0.72 4.40
N THR A 141 3.65 0.04 5.37
CA THR A 141 2.28 -0.48 5.22
C THR A 141 1.25 0.65 5.07
N ARG A 142 1.40 1.76 5.82
CA ARG A 142 0.49 2.92 5.69
C ARG A 142 0.66 3.62 4.35
N THR A 143 1.89 3.65 3.81
CA THR A 143 2.14 4.18 2.45
C THR A 143 1.49 3.29 1.40
N VAL A 144 1.51 1.97 1.56
CA VAL A 144 0.78 1.04 0.66
C VAL A 144 -0.71 1.38 0.66
N GLU A 145 -1.35 1.48 1.83
CA GLU A 145 -2.78 1.85 1.92
C GLU A 145 -3.07 3.20 1.24
N LEU A 146 -2.26 4.21 1.52
CA LEU A 146 -2.44 5.54 0.94
C LEU A 146 -2.34 5.53 -0.59
N VAL A 147 -1.35 4.83 -1.17
CA VAL A 147 -1.15 4.77 -2.63
C VAL A 147 -2.26 3.94 -3.29
N VAL A 148 -2.67 2.81 -2.69
CA VAL A 148 -3.79 1.99 -3.16
C VAL A 148 -5.08 2.80 -3.19
N HIS A 149 -5.38 3.50 -2.10
CA HIS A 149 -6.60 4.30 -2.03
C HIS A 149 -6.55 5.58 -2.87
N THR A 150 -5.36 6.12 -3.15
CA THR A 150 -5.22 7.17 -4.18
C THR A 150 -5.57 6.63 -5.56
N ASP A 151 -5.13 5.41 -5.91
CA ASP A 151 -5.53 4.75 -7.16
C ASP A 151 -7.03 4.40 -7.18
N ASP A 152 -7.58 3.93 -6.07
CA ASP A 152 -9.03 3.67 -5.94
C ASP A 152 -9.85 4.95 -6.18
N LEU A 153 -9.44 6.11 -5.62
CA LEU A 153 -10.06 7.42 -5.87
C LEU A 153 -9.97 7.84 -7.34
N ASN A 154 -8.80 7.70 -7.96
CA ASN A 154 -8.61 8.01 -9.38
C ASN A 154 -9.52 7.18 -10.30
N ARG A 155 -9.69 5.91 -9.98
CA ARG A 155 -10.57 4.99 -10.71
C ARG A 155 -12.05 5.25 -10.47
N SER A 156 -12.38 5.86 -9.33
CA SER A 156 -13.76 6.18 -8.96
C SER A 156 -14.28 7.45 -9.65
N LEU A 157 -13.39 8.38 -9.99
CA LEU A 157 -13.71 9.66 -10.63
C LEU A 157 -12.90 9.85 -11.92
N PRO A 158 -13.13 9.03 -12.95
CA PRO A 158 -12.33 9.04 -14.18
C PRO A 158 -12.46 10.34 -14.98
N GLU A 159 -13.50 11.13 -14.72
CA GLU A 159 -13.72 12.46 -15.31
C GLU A 159 -12.89 13.57 -14.65
N VAL A 160 -12.34 13.31 -13.47
CA VAL A 160 -11.49 14.28 -12.75
C VAL A 160 -10.02 13.97 -13.06
N ALA A 161 -9.21 15.01 -13.23
CA ALA A 161 -7.77 14.84 -13.40
C ALA A 161 -7.19 14.02 -12.21
N PRO A 162 -6.41 12.96 -12.47
CA PRO A 162 -6.04 12.02 -11.43
C PRO A 162 -5.10 12.65 -10.38
N ALA A 163 -5.29 12.28 -9.13
CA ALA A 163 -4.33 12.54 -8.07
C ALA A 163 -2.99 11.84 -8.42
N GLN A 164 -1.90 12.58 -8.39
CA GLN A 164 -0.60 12.05 -8.79
C GLN A 164 -0.08 11.02 -7.77
N LEU A 165 0.34 9.85 -8.26
CA LEU A 165 1.12 8.91 -7.47
C LEU A 165 2.59 9.35 -7.45
N ARG A 166 3.07 9.74 -6.28
CA ARG A 166 4.46 10.25 -6.11
C ARG A 166 5.45 9.11 -6.31
N ARG A 167 6.52 9.37 -7.07
CA ARG A 167 7.54 8.34 -7.38
C ARG A 167 8.15 7.72 -6.12
N SER A 168 8.37 8.51 -5.07
CA SER A 168 8.89 8.07 -3.77
C SER A 168 7.94 7.07 -3.11
N ALA A 169 6.64 7.38 -3.06
CA ALA A 169 5.61 6.54 -2.47
C ALA A 169 5.38 5.26 -3.28
N LEU A 170 5.30 5.37 -4.61
CA LEU A 170 5.14 4.21 -5.49
C LEU A 170 6.36 3.26 -5.41
N ALA A 171 7.57 3.81 -5.31
CA ALA A 171 8.78 3.01 -5.11
C ALA A 171 8.78 2.28 -3.76
N LEU A 172 8.35 2.94 -2.69
CA LEU A 172 8.21 2.32 -1.36
C LEU A 172 7.16 1.23 -1.39
N CYS A 173 5.98 1.48 -1.95
CA CYS A 173 4.91 0.50 -2.13
C CYS A 173 5.38 -0.74 -2.88
N THR A 174 6.01 -0.54 -4.03
CA THR A 174 6.48 -1.65 -4.87
C THR A 174 7.46 -2.54 -4.11
N ARG A 175 8.45 -1.95 -3.44
CA ARG A 175 9.42 -2.70 -2.63
C ARG A 175 8.77 -3.43 -1.47
N THR A 176 7.82 -2.77 -0.79
CA THR A 176 7.10 -3.37 0.33
C THR A 176 6.28 -4.57 -0.13
N LEU A 177 5.50 -4.44 -1.19
CA LEU A 177 4.65 -5.51 -1.71
C LEU A 177 5.46 -6.67 -2.29
N THR A 178 6.56 -6.39 -3.00
CA THR A 178 7.46 -7.45 -3.49
C THR A 178 8.16 -8.19 -2.35
N ASN A 179 8.58 -7.49 -1.29
CA ASN A 179 9.16 -8.11 -0.09
C ASN A 179 8.12 -8.97 0.65
N ILE A 180 6.87 -8.52 0.74
CA ILE A 180 5.77 -9.31 1.31
C ILE A 180 5.56 -10.58 0.49
N LEU A 181 5.50 -10.48 -0.84
CA LEU A 181 5.38 -11.64 -1.74
C LEU A 181 6.51 -12.65 -1.50
N ALA A 182 7.76 -12.18 -1.52
CA ALA A 182 8.93 -13.03 -1.30
C ALA A 182 8.96 -13.68 0.09
N GLY A 183 8.52 -12.94 1.12
CA GLY A 183 8.42 -13.44 2.50
C GLY A 183 7.29 -14.44 2.71
N GLN A 184 6.17 -14.29 2.01
CA GLN A 184 5.04 -15.23 2.06
C GLN A 184 5.31 -16.51 1.26
N HIS A 185 6.14 -16.42 0.21
CA HIS A 185 6.44 -17.50 -0.72
C HIS A 185 7.97 -17.61 -0.91
N PRO A 186 8.73 -17.96 0.16
CA PRO A 186 10.17 -18.01 0.10
C PRO A 186 10.67 -19.10 -0.88
N GLY A 187 11.60 -18.73 -1.76
CA GLY A 187 12.20 -19.62 -2.72
C GLY A 187 12.79 -18.89 -3.92
N ARG A 188 13.21 -19.66 -4.94
CA ARG A 188 13.93 -19.13 -6.10
C ARG A 188 13.48 -19.76 -7.42
N SER A 189 12.21 -20.12 -7.53
CA SER A 189 11.70 -20.74 -8.75
C SER A 189 11.22 -19.71 -9.80
N VAL A 190 10.86 -18.50 -9.35
CA VAL A 190 10.39 -17.41 -10.21
C VAL A 190 11.04 -16.11 -9.78
N GLU A 191 11.49 -15.31 -10.75
CA GLU A 191 11.91 -13.92 -10.53
C GLU A 191 10.78 -12.98 -10.92
N VAL A 192 10.36 -12.13 -9.98
CA VAL A 192 9.35 -11.08 -10.20
C VAL A 192 10.06 -9.74 -10.29
N ARG A 193 9.91 -9.09 -11.44
CA ARG A 193 10.51 -7.79 -11.76
C ARG A 193 9.45 -6.72 -11.85
N VAL A 194 9.66 -5.64 -11.13
CA VAL A 194 8.80 -4.44 -11.17
C VAL A 194 9.69 -3.22 -11.38
N PRO A 195 10.22 -3.03 -12.60
CA PRO A 195 11.12 -1.93 -12.87
C PRO A 195 10.40 -0.57 -12.74
N PRO A 196 11.11 0.49 -12.32
CA PRO A 196 12.53 0.51 -11.96
C PRO A 196 12.80 0.24 -10.47
N TYR A 197 11.83 -0.29 -9.69
CA TYR A 197 11.85 -0.22 -8.24
C TYR A 197 12.26 -1.52 -7.54
N ALA A 198 11.93 -2.68 -8.08
CA ALA A 198 12.20 -3.96 -7.41
C ALA A 198 12.42 -5.12 -8.38
N ALA A 199 13.20 -6.11 -7.91
CA ALA A 199 13.26 -7.47 -8.44
C ALA A 199 13.44 -8.41 -7.24
N VAL A 200 12.59 -9.42 -7.13
CA VAL A 200 12.62 -10.41 -6.04
C VAL A 200 12.47 -11.81 -6.58
N GLN A 201 12.91 -12.81 -5.80
CA GLN A 201 12.66 -14.21 -6.10
C GLN A 201 11.64 -14.78 -5.12
N CYS A 202 10.75 -15.62 -5.61
CA CYS A 202 9.76 -16.35 -4.81
C CYS A 202 9.60 -17.79 -5.33
N ALA A 203 8.92 -18.63 -4.53
CA ALA A 203 8.52 -19.97 -4.93
C ALA A 203 7.09 -20.00 -5.38
N ILE A 204 6.82 -20.65 -6.52
CA ILE A 204 5.47 -20.93 -7.01
C ILE A 204 5.39 -22.40 -7.38
N GLY A 205 4.42 -23.11 -6.78
CA GLY A 205 4.24 -24.54 -6.95
C GLY A 205 5.33 -25.37 -6.24
N ASP A 206 5.50 -26.62 -6.68
CA ASP A 206 6.51 -27.52 -6.13
C ASP A 206 7.92 -26.97 -6.25
N PRO A 207 8.85 -27.38 -5.34
CA PRO A 207 10.23 -26.97 -5.41
C PRO A 207 10.84 -27.41 -6.75
N GLY A 208 10.95 -26.45 -7.64
CA GLY A 208 11.58 -26.61 -8.93
C GLY A 208 13.04 -26.21 -8.90
N PRO A 209 13.70 -26.20 -10.07
CA PRO A 209 15.08 -25.78 -10.16
C PRO A 209 15.23 -24.38 -9.54
N THR A 210 16.09 -24.32 -8.51
CA THR A 210 16.43 -23.05 -7.87
C THR A 210 17.44 -22.32 -8.74
N HIS A 211 17.12 -21.04 -9.01
CA HIS A 211 18.00 -20.17 -9.77
C HIS A 211 18.92 -19.38 -8.83
N THR A 212 20.23 -19.48 -9.02
CA THR A 212 21.23 -18.76 -8.22
C THR A 212 22.13 -17.84 -9.04
N ARG A 213 22.33 -18.13 -10.34
CA ARG A 213 23.17 -17.33 -11.26
C ARG A 213 22.69 -17.49 -12.70
N GLY A 214 22.93 -16.45 -13.53
CA GLY A 214 22.58 -16.43 -14.95
C GLY A 214 21.14 -15.94 -15.22
N THR A 215 20.54 -16.36 -16.33
CA THR A 215 19.18 -15.99 -16.70
C THR A 215 18.16 -16.83 -15.93
N PRO A 216 17.19 -16.23 -15.21
CA PRO A 216 16.15 -16.98 -14.51
C PRO A 216 15.30 -17.80 -15.50
N PRO A 217 14.95 -19.06 -15.18
CA PRO A 217 14.13 -19.89 -16.05
C PRO A 217 12.66 -19.47 -16.08
N ASN A 218 12.20 -18.74 -15.06
CA ASN A 218 10.84 -18.21 -14.99
C ASN A 218 10.91 -16.76 -14.53
N VAL A 219 10.32 -15.87 -15.31
CA VAL A 219 10.32 -14.43 -15.06
C VAL A 219 8.90 -13.88 -15.24
N VAL A 220 8.48 -13.08 -14.30
CA VAL A 220 7.29 -12.22 -14.43
C VAL A 220 7.75 -10.77 -14.34
N GLU A 221 7.40 -9.96 -15.33
CA GLU A 221 7.74 -8.54 -15.37
C GLU A 221 6.48 -7.70 -15.62
N THR A 222 6.31 -6.64 -14.84
CA THR A 222 5.19 -5.71 -14.96
C THR A 222 5.57 -4.33 -14.43
N ASP A 223 4.79 -3.31 -14.78
CA ASP A 223 4.95 -1.96 -14.23
C ASP A 223 4.47 -1.86 -12.76
N PRO A 224 4.89 -0.82 -12.02
CA PRO A 224 4.58 -0.67 -10.61
C PRO A 224 3.08 -0.54 -10.29
N LEU A 225 2.30 0.10 -11.15
CA LEU A 225 0.86 0.30 -10.91
C LEU A 225 0.08 -1.00 -11.14
N THR A 226 0.38 -1.72 -12.20
CA THR A 226 -0.18 -3.04 -12.46
C THR A 226 0.16 -4.01 -11.33
N PHE A 227 1.42 -4.00 -10.85
CA PHE A 227 1.82 -4.83 -9.71
C PHE A 227 1.08 -4.44 -8.42
N LEU A 228 0.95 -3.15 -8.13
CA LEU A 228 0.16 -2.64 -6.99
C LEU A 228 -1.26 -3.22 -7.00
N ARG A 229 -1.95 -3.11 -8.13
CA ARG A 229 -3.33 -3.57 -8.30
C ARG A 229 -3.46 -5.08 -8.15
N LEU A 230 -2.55 -5.85 -8.74
CA LEU A 230 -2.47 -7.30 -8.59
C LEU A 230 -2.23 -7.71 -7.14
N ALA A 231 -1.23 -7.11 -6.51
CA ALA A 231 -0.82 -7.44 -5.15
C ALA A 231 -1.89 -7.11 -4.09
N THR A 232 -2.84 -6.24 -4.43
CA THR A 232 -3.92 -5.79 -3.54
C THR A 232 -5.32 -6.20 -4.01
N GLY A 233 -5.41 -7.09 -5.01
CA GLY A 233 -6.66 -7.65 -5.50
C GLY A 233 -7.58 -6.65 -6.22
N ARG A 234 -7.01 -5.59 -6.85
CA ARG A 234 -7.75 -4.59 -7.63
C ARG A 234 -7.91 -4.96 -9.09
N VAL A 235 -7.20 -5.98 -9.53
CA VAL A 235 -7.26 -6.55 -10.88
C VAL A 235 -6.88 -8.02 -10.83
N ASP A 236 -7.48 -8.82 -11.67
CA ASP A 236 -7.19 -10.24 -11.76
C ASP A 236 -5.99 -10.53 -12.67
N TRP A 237 -5.26 -11.62 -12.33
CA TRP A 237 -4.10 -12.07 -13.10
C TRP A 237 -4.43 -12.32 -14.57
N ALA A 238 -5.57 -12.98 -14.84
CA ALA A 238 -6.00 -13.29 -16.21
C ALA A 238 -6.19 -12.03 -17.05
N ASP A 239 -6.78 -10.98 -16.46
CA ASP A 239 -7.07 -9.73 -17.16
C ASP A 239 -5.80 -8.99 -17.56
N VAL A 240 -4.81 -8.90 -16.68
CA VAL A 240 -3.54 -8.20 -16.95
C VAL A 240 -2.66 -8.96 -17.94
N VAL A 241 -2.74 -10.30 -17.96
CA VAL A 241 -2.06 -11.12 -18.96
C VAL A 241 -2.73 -10.93 -20.32
N ALA A 242 -4.06 -10.96 -20.40
CA ALA A 242 -4.81 -10.72 -21.63
C ALA A 242 -4.57 -9.31 -22.19
N ALA A 243 -4.46 -8.31 -21.30
CA ALA A 243 -4.15 -6.93 -21.68
C ALA A 243 -2.66 -6.70 -22.06
N GLY A 244 -1.78 -7.70 -21.87
CA GLY A 244 -0.35 -7.59 -22.16
C GLY A 244 0.43 -6.65 -21.23
N THR A 245 -0.15 -6.27 -20.09
CA THR A 245 0.51 -5.42 -19.07
C THR A 245 1.45 -6.20 -18.15
N VAL A 246 1.36 -7.52 -18.19
CA VAL A 246 2.29 -8.46 -17.55
C VAL A 246 2.98 -9.30 -18.62
N ARG A 247 4.29 -9.41 -18.52
CA ARG A 247 5.10 -10.32 -19.32
C ARG A 247 5.51 -11.51 -18.45
N ALA A 248 5.03 -12.69 -18.81
CA ALA A 248 5.33 -13.95 -18.12
C ALA A 248 6.09 -14.89 -19.05
N SER A 249 7.24 -15.39 -18.63
CA SER A 249 8.09 -16.28 -19.40
C SER A 249 8.57 -17.45 -18.54
N GLY A 250 8.40 -18.67 -19.05
CA GLY A 250 8.72 -19.92 -18.37
C GLY A 250 7.49 -20.63 -17.81
N LEU A 251 7.63 -21.94 -17.55
CA LEU A 251 6.52 -22.82 -17.17
C LEU A 251 5.86 -22.49 -15.82
N ARG A 252 6.59 -21.77 -14.94
CA ARG A 252 6.14 -21.41 -13.59
C ARG A 252 5.86 -19.91 -13.44
N ALA A 253 5.87 -19.16 -14.53
CA ALA A 253 5.67 -17.72 -14.52
C ALA A 253 4.17 -17.33 -14.40
N ASN A 254 3.45 -17.94 -13.45
CA ASN A 254 2.06 -17.63 -13.13
C ASN A 254 1.94 -17.26 -11.65
N LEU A 255 1.64 -15.99 -11.35
CA LEU A 255 1.50 -15.51 -9.98
C LEU A 255 0.08 -15.66 -9.42
N SER A 256 -0.91 -16.11 -10.19
CA SER A 256 -2.29 -16.20 -9.71
C SER A 256 -2.47 -17.00 -8.41
N PRO A 257 -1.70 -18.09 -8.14
CA PRO A 257 -1.86 -18.84 -6.88
C PRO A 257 -1.34 -18.12 -5.64
N VAL A 258 -0.53 -17.05 -5.81
CA VAL A 258 0.15 -16.33 -4.73
C VAL A 258 -0.28 -14.87 -4.62
N LEU A 259 -1.27 -14.46 -5.40
CA LEU A 259 -1.89 -13.14 -5.39
C LEU A 259 -3.35 -13.23 -4.96
N PRO A 260 -3.91 -12.17 -4.34
CA PRO A 260 -3.20 -11.01 -3.85
C PRO A 260 -2.36 -11.29 -2.59
N VAL A 261 -1.32 -10.48 -2.34
CA VAL A 261 -0.49 -10.59 -1.11
C VAL A 261 -1.12 -9.85 0.08
N LEU A 262 -2.00 -8.90 -0.21
CA LEU A 262 -2.86 -8.19 0.74
C LEU A 262 -4.32 -8.41 0.34
N SER A 263 -5.12 -8.95 1.23
CA SER A 263 -6.55 -9.22 1.00
C SER A 263 -7.31 -9.14 2.33
#